data_2bf33f54427af051d0d29e48eb348442
#
_entry.id   2bf33f54427af051d0d29e48eb348442
#
_cell.length_a   1.000
_cell.length_b   1.000
_cell.length_c   1.000
_cell.angle_alpha   90.00
_cell.angle_beta   90.00
_cell.angle_gamma   90.00
#
_symmetry.space_group_name_H-M   'P 1'
#
loop_
_entity.id
_entity.type
_entity.pdbx_description
1 polymer ?
#
loop_
_entity_poly.entity_id
_entity_poly.type
_entity_poly.pdbx_seq_one_letter_code
_entity_poly.pdbx_strand_id
1 'polypeptide(L)'
;SASGDYRVGASASHRNIFGLDHNASLTFITSPEGINDTQQIAATYSLPLYSIGGKVNFVAVNSSVDAGIVAGVFDVAGRGEIYGVGYSQTLSTIGSYNHGLALQLQDKLLDNDVQFQGKQILEDVRSRPLSLSYQASWGNAESGTWSGSVSATSNLSGGSFNNARSYDVARSGATDDWTKIALGISYQYKAKEWLYTAAARIAASSDRLISGEQFSVGGSSSVRGLNESSLRGDEGYLVNLQAWAPPTLYGIRPVAFLDMAYVSNNQPITGELSSQDVMSVGILLNWNPNSHISTSASYGYIVDGIDTPSTPSNSVVDGTSKLHFNLTYRF
;
A
#
# COMPACT_ATOMS: atom_id res chain seq x y z
N SER A 1 3.74 -19.64 2.60
CA SER A 1 2.71 -18.98 3.43
C SER A 1 1.37 -19.68 3.20
N ALA A 2 0.42 -19.61 4.14
CA ALA A 2 -0.92 -20.18 3.96
C ALA A 2 -1.66 -19.59 2.74
N SER A 3 -1.26 -18.41 2.29
CA SER A 3 -1.84 -17.70 1.15
C SER A 3 -1.10 -17.92 -0.18
N GLY A 4 -0.11 -18.84 -0.23
CA GLY A 4 0.74 -19.10 -1.39
C GLY A 4 1.80 -18.02 -1.64
N ASP A 5 2.80 -18.36 -2.46
CA ASP A 5 3.91 -17.47 -2.80
C ASP A 5 3.74 -16.81 -4.19
N TYR A 6 2.82 -17.35 -4.99
CA TYR A 6 2.52 -16.87 -6.33
C TYR A 6 1.15 -16.20 -6.40
N ARG A 7 1.05 -15.13 -7.18
CA ARG A 7 -0.19 -14.42 -7.49
C ARG A 7 -0.37 -14.36 -9.01
N VAL A 8 -1.57 -14.66 -9.46
CA VAL A 8 -1.99 -14.46 -10.85
C VAL A 8 -3.19 -13.54 -10.86
N GLY A 9 -3.13 -12.51 -11.68
CA GLY A 9 -4.20 -11.54 -11.78
C GLY A 9 -4.60 -11.25 -13.21
N ALA A 10 -5.85 -10.89 -13.39
CA ALA A 10 -6.39 -10.33 -14.61
C ALA A 10 -7.08 -9.02 -14.31
N SER A 11 -6.86 -8.02 -15.15
CA SER A 11 -7.60 -6.77 -15.03
C SER A 11 -8.11 -6.31 -16.39
N ALA A 12 -9.30 -5.71 -16.39
CA ALA A 12 -9.90 -5.08 -17.54
C ALA A 12 -10.27 -3.64 -17.17
N SER A 13 -10.02 -2.70 -18.08
CA SER A 13 -10.40 -1.31 -17.87
C SER A 13 -10.97 -0.70 -19.16
N HIS A 14 -11.92 0.22 -18.99
CA HIS A 14 -12.50 0.97 -20.07
C HIS A 14 -12.60 2.45 -19.70
N ARG A 15 -12.08 3.34 -20.54
CA ARG A 15 -11.92 4.77 -20.25
C ARG A 15 -13.09 5.66 -20.69
N ASN A 16 -14.07 5.10 -21.33
CA ASN A 16 -15.21 5.87 -21.85
C ASN A 16 -16.48 5.02 -21.83
N ILE A 17 -16.88 4.57 -20.63
CA ILE A 17 -18.13 3.82 -20.47
C ILE A 17 -19.31 4.74 -20.79
N PHE A 18 -20.23 4.24 -21.57
CA PHE A 18 -21.42 4.96 -22.05
C PHE A 18 -21.15 6.22 -22.89
N GLY A 19 -19.93 6.44 -23.38
CA GLY A 19 -19.57 7.64 -24.09
C GLY A 19 -19.51 8.92 -23.24
N LEU A 20 -19.37 8.79 -21.92
CA LEU A 20 -19.42 9.86 -20.92
C LEU A 20 -18.05 10.14 -20.28
N ASP A 21 -16.96 9.63 -20.86
CA ASP A 21 -15.60 9.66 -20.28
C ASP A 21 -15.49 9.05 -18.86
N HIS A 22 -16.47 8.22 -18.50
CA HIS A 22 -16.41 7.50 -17.25
C HIS A 22 -15.41 6.35 -17.36
N ASN A 23 -14.53 6.22 -16.36
CA ASN A 23 -13.56 5.14 -16.30
C ASN A 23 -14.05 4.04 -15.37
N ALA A 24 -13.98 2.79 -15.81
CA ALA A 24 -14.17 1.64 -14.92
C ALA A 24 -13.02 0.66 -15.06
N SER A 25 -12.70 -0.02 -13.97
CA SER A 25 -11.79 -1.16 -13.99
C SER A 25 -12.32 -2.28 -13.11
N LEU A 26 -11.99 -3.50 -13.50
CA LEU A 26 -12.22 -4.71 -12.72
C LEU A 26 -10.91 -5.48 -12.67
N THR A 27 -10.50 -5.86 -11.47
CA THR A 27 -9.28 -6.65 -11.23
C THR A 27 -9.65 -7.88 -10.43
N PHE A 28 -9.13 -9.02 -10.84
CA PHE A 28 -9.20 -10.28 -10.11
C PHE A 28 -7.79 -10.79 -9.87
N ILE A 29 -7.48 -11.19 -8.64
CA ILE A 29 -6.19 -11.77 -8.25
C ILE A 29 -6.46 -13.03 -7.45
N THR A 30 -5.68 -14.09 -7.73
CA THR A 30 -5.73 -15.35 -6.99
C THR A 30 -4.34 -15.96 -6.87
N SER A 31 -4.20 -17.01 -6.06
CA SER A 31 -3.00 -17.85 -6.00
C SER A 31 -3.26 -19.19 -6.69
N PRO A 32 -2.40 -19.64 -7.61
CA PRO A 32 -2.50 -20.98 -8.19
C PRO A 32 -2.35 -22.10 -7.15
N GLU A 33 -1.71 -21.82 -6.02
CA GLU A 33 -1.46 -22.78 -4.93
C GLU A 33 -2.70 -22.98 -4.05
N GLY A 34 -3.67 -22.05 -4.09
CA GLY A 34 -4.91 -22.10 -3.32
C GLY A 34 -5.93 -21.13 -3.87
N ILE A 35 -6.58 -21.49 -4.98
CA ILE A 35 -7.53 -20.62 -5.70
C ILE A 35 -8.69 -20.18 -4.80
N ASN A 36 -9.15 -21.07 -3.91
CA ASN A 36 -10.26 -20.77 -3.00
C ASN A 36 -9.80 -20.02 -1.73
N ASP A 37 -8.54 -20.13 -1.37
CA ASP A 37 -7.99 -19.55 -0.14
C ASP A 37 -7.47 -18.13 -0.37
N THR A 38 -7.13 -17.81 -1.62
CA THR A 38 -6.57 -16.52 -2.02
C THR A 38 -7.34 -15.97 -3.18
N GLN A 39 -8.30 -15.10 -2.90
CA GLN A 39 -9.09 -14.39 -3.91
C GLN A 39 -9.18 -12.92 -3.55
N GLN A 40 -9.01 -12.08 -4.55
CA GLN A 40 -9.27 -10.66 -4.46
C GLN A 40 -9.99 -10.18 -5.70
N ILE A 41 -11.08 -9.49 -5.50
CA ILE A 41 -11.85 -8.81 -6.55
C ILE A 41 -11.88 -7.32 -6.20
N ALA A 42 -11.47 -6.48 -7.13
CA ALA A 42 -11.55 -5.04 -6.97
C ALA A 42 -12.23 -4.40 -8.18
N ALA A 43 -13.21 -3.58 -7.94
CA ALA A 43 -13.88 -2.77 -8.96
C ALA A 43 -13.71 -1.29 -8.65
N THR A 44 -13.39 -0.49 -9.66
CA THR A 44 -13.36 0.96 -9.54
C THR A 44 -14.23 1.60 -10.61
N TYR A 45 -14.82 2.71 -10.26
CA TYR A 45 -15.57 3.54 -11.21
C TYR A 45 -15.32 5.00 -10.93
N SER A 46 -14.97 5.77 -11.94
CA SER A 46 -14.73 7.20 -11.79
C SER A 46 -15.44 8.00 -12.87
N LEU A 47 -16.01 9.13 -12.46
CA LEU A 47 -16.71 10.05 -13.32
C LEU A 47 -16.12 11.46 -13.18
N PRO A 48 -15.76 12.12 -14.29
CA PRO A 48 -15.31 13.49 -14.28
C PRO A 48 -16.48 14.46 -14.10
N LEU A 49 -16.25 15.52 -13.34
CA LEU A 49 -17.16 16.64 -13.16
C LEU A 49 -16.56 17.87 -13.85
N TYR A 50 -16.68 17.96 -15.17
CA TYR A 50 -16.00 18.95 -16.00
C TYR A 50 -16.33 20.39 -15.61
N SER A 51 -17.56 20.65 -15.17
CA SER A 51 -18.01 22.01 -14.80
C SER A 51 -17.24 22.62 -13.63
N ILE A 52 -16.67 21.78 -12.77
CA ILE A 52 -15.94 22.23 -11.57
C ILE A 52 -14.49 21.70 -11.54
N GLY A 53 -14.06 20.96 -12.57
CA GLY A 53 -12.71 20.38 -12.62
C GLY A 53 -12.46 19.28 -11.60
N GLY A 54 -13.53 18.68 -11.07
CA GLY A 54 -13.46 17.59 -10.08
C GLY A 54 -13.69 16.22 -10.67
N LYS A 55 -13.52 15.19 -9.84
CA LYS A 55 -13.78 13.80 -10.19
C LYS A 55 -14.33 13.04 -8.97
N VAL A 56 -15.39 12.26 -9.17
CA VAL A 56 -15.90 11.33 -8.17
C VAL A 56 -15.41 9.92 -8.47
N ASN A 57 -14.98 9.21 -7.45
CA ASN A 57 -14.48 7.85 -7.55
C ASN A 57 -15.27 6.93 -6.60
N PHE A 58 -15.58 5.74 -7.08
CA PHE A 58 -16.14 4.65 -6.29
C PHE A 58 -15.19 3.48 -6.32
N VAL A 59 -15.11 2.75 -5.23
CA VAL A 59 -14.34 1.52 -5.11
C VAL A 59 -15.15 0.47 -4.36
N ALA A 60 -14.99 -0.77 -4.81
CA ALA A 60 -15.47 -1.94 -4.09
C ALA A 60 -14.38 -3.01 -4.16
N VAL A 61 -13.98 -3.55 -3.01
CA VAL A 61 -12.98 -4.63 -2.90
C VAL A 61 -13.53 -5.70 -2.00
N ASN A 62 -13.34 -6.95 -2.42
CA ASN A 62 -13.49 -8.13 -1.57
C ASN A 62 -12.16 -8.88 -1.61
N SER A 63 -11.58 -9.15 -0.45
CA SER A 63 -10.28 -9.81 -0.34
C SER A 63 -10.30 -10.89 0.73
N SER A 64 -9.76 -12.05 0.41
CA SER A 64 -9.51 -13.13 1.38
C SER A 64 -8.11 -13.08 2.00
N VAL A 65 -7.28 -12.11 1.61
CA VAL A 65 -5.87 -11.99 2.04
C VAL A 65 -5.44 -10.53 2.14
N ASP A 66 -4.33 -10.31 2.83
CA ASP A 66 -3.60 -9.03 2.79
C ASP A 66 -3.03 -8.83 1.38
N ALA A 67 -3.46 -7.79 0.72
CA ALA A 67 -3.18 -7.58 -0.68
C ALA A 67 -2.32 -6.35 -1.00
N GLY A 68 -2.07 -5.49 -0.02
CA GLY A 68 -1.36 -4.24 -0.21
C GLY A 68 -2.16 -3.23 -1.04
N ILE A 69 -1.50 -2.43 -1.87
CA ILE A 69 -2.15 -1.33 -2.59
C ILE A 69 -2.92 -1.86 -3.80
N VAL A 70 -4.23 -1.68 -3.81
CA VAL A 70 -5.14 -2.04 -4.90
C VAL A 70 -5.55 -0.80 -5.69
N ALA A 71 -5.57 -0.93 -7.02
CA ALA A 71 -5.90 0.15 -7.95
C ALA A 71 -5.05 1.42 -7.78
N GLY A 72 -3.85 1.29 -7.15
CA GLY A 72 -2.88 2.36 -6.97
C GLY A 72 -3.23 3.39 -5.88
N VAL A 73 -4.34 3.23 -5.17
CA VAL A 73 -4.84 4.23 -4.19
C VAL A 73 -5.44 3.62 -2.92
N PHE A 74 -5.73 2.30 -2.91
CA PHE A 74 -6.38 1.66 -1.78
C PHE A 74 -5.44 0.64 -1.15
N ASP A 75 -5.08 0.88 0.10
CA ASP A 75 -4.35 -0.10 0.91
C ASP A 75 -5.35 -1.11 1.47
N VAL A 76 -5.20 -2.37 1.10
CA VAL A 76 -6.01 -3.49 1.55
C VAL A 76 -5.16 -4.31 2.51
N ALA A 77 -5.24 -3.96 3.78
CA ALA A 77 -4.55 -4.65 4.85
C ALA A 77 -5.53 -5.60 5.55
N GLY A 78 -5.60 -6.83 5.06
CA GLY A 78 -6.39 -7.88 5.67
C GLY A 78 -7.46 -8.49 4.76
N ARG A 79 -8.10 -9.52 5.29
CA ARG A 79 -9.26 -10.15 4.71
C ARG A 79 -10.49 -9.28 4.97
N GLY A 80 -11.40 -9.15 4.01
CA GLY A 80 -12.64 -8.44 4.22
C GLY A 80 -13.17 -7.69 3.01
N GLU A 81 -14.09 -6.79 3.26
CA GLU A 81 -14.78 -6.00 2.25
C GLU A 81 -14.48 -4.51 2.46
N ILE A 82 -14.26 -3.79 1.36
CA ILE A 82 -14.04 -2.35 1.38
C ILE A 82 -14.94 -1.71 0.33
N TYR A 83 -15.73 -0.76 0.75
CA TYR A 83 -16.48 0.14 -0.12
C TYR A 83 -16.02 1.56 0.11
N GLY A 84 -15.88 2.34 -0.95
CA GLY A 84 -15.41 3.72 -0.82
C GLY A 84 -16.02 4.65 -1.85
N VAL A 85 -16.17 5.90 -1.43
CA VAL A 85 -16.48 7.02 -2.30
C VAL A 85 -15.48 8.14 -2.04
N GLY A 86 -14.99 8.74 -3.12
CA GLY A 86 -14.05 9.84 -3.03
C GLY A 86 -14.39 10.95 -4.00
N TYR A 87 -14.06 12.16 -3.62
CA TYR A 87 -14.07 13.35 -4.49
C TYR A 87 -12.66 13.91 -4.57
N SER A 88 -12.19 14.20 -5.76
CA SER A 88 -10.90 14.87 -5.97
C SER A 88 -11.07 16.12 -6.84
N GLN A 89 -10.39 17.18 -6.44
CA GLN A 89 -10.40 18.48 -7.09
C GLN A 89 -9.00 18.85 -7.52
N THR A 90 -8.79 19.00 -8.82
CA THR A 90 -7.58 19.64 -9.34
C THR A 90 -7.70 21.15 -9.15
N LEU A 91 -6.68 21.74 -8.55
CA LEU A 91 -6.60 23.19 -8.34
C LEU A 91 -5.81 23.84 -9.47
N SER A 92 -5.90 25.16 -9.57
CA SER A 92 -5.25 25.92 -10.63
C SER A 92 -3.74 25.78 -10.57
N THR A 93 -3.12 25.35 -11.67
CA THR A 93 -1.67 25.20 -11.80
C THR A 93 -0.96 26.56 -11.65
N ILE A 94 0.13 26.59 -10.91
CA ILE A 94 0.97 27.77 -10.69
C ILE A 94 2.38 27.49 -11.26
N GLY A 95 2.66 27.92 -12.46
CA GLY A 95 3.90 27.59 -13.16
C GLY A 95 4.03 26.07 -13.37
N SER A 96 5.05 25.43 -12.80
CA SER A 96 5.23 23.98 -12.80
C SER A 96 4.55 23.27 -11.61
N TYR A 97 3.92 24.02 -10.71
CA TYR A 97 3.29 23.49 -9.51
C TYR A 97 1.86 23.06 -9.80
N ASN A 98 1.62 21.76 -9.82
CA ASN A 98 0.31 21.16 -9.98
C ASN A 98 -0.12 20.61 -8.62
N HIS A 99 -1.37 20.90 -8.23
CA HIS A 99 -1.85 20.47 -6.92
C HIS A 99 -3.34 20.18 -6.90
N GLY A 100 -3.78 19.49 -5.86
CA GLY A 100 -5.17 19.11 -5.71
C GLY A 100 -5.52 18.67 -4.30
N LEU A 101 -6.81 18.63 -4.04
CA LEU A 101 -7.41 18.13 -2.81
C LEU A 101 -8.20 16.87 -3.11
N ALA A 102 -8.28 15.96 -2.16
CA ALA A 102 -9.20 14.83 -2.21
C ALA A 102 -9.83 14.58 -0.83
N LEU A 103 -11.12 14.27 -0.86
CA LEU A 103 -11.89 13.80 0.29
C LEU A 103 -12.34 12.38 -0.01
N GLN A 104 -12.14 11.45 0.92
CA GLN A 104 -12.48 10.05 0.74
C GLN A 104 -13.15 9.50 1.99
N LEU A 105 -14.24 8.80 1.82
CA LEU A 105 -14.91 8.00 2.84
C LEU A 105 -14.85 6.53 2.43
N GLN A 106 -14.45 5.68 3.34
CA GLN A 106 -14.48 4.22 3.16
C GLN A 106 -15.35 3.57 4.23
N ASP A 107 -15.88 2.40 3.94
CA ASP A 107 -16.45 1.43 4.89
C ASP A 107 -15.69 0.14 4.69
N LYS A 108 -14.89 -0.24 5.69
CA LYS A 108 -14.05 -1.44 5.68
C LYS A 108 -14.58 -2.40 6.73
N LEU A 109 -15.01 -3.57 6.33
CA LEU A 109 -15.28 -4.69 7.24
C LEU A 109 -14.09 -5.64 7.16
N LEU A 110 -13.35 -5.76 8.24
CA LEU A 110 -12.17 -6.62 8.37
C LEU A 110 -12.60 -7.90 9.08
N ASP A 111 -12.39 -9.02 8.39
CA ASP A 111 -12.75 -10.35 8.85
C ASP A 111 -11.62 -10.93 9.70
N ASN A 112 -11.91 -11.19 10.98
CA ASN A 112 -10.99 -11.78 11.95
C ASN A 112 -11.38 -13.25 12.24
N ASP A 113 -11.24 -14.12 11.25
CA ASP A 113 -11.62 -15.53 11.29
C ASP A 113 -10.65 -16.39 12.15
N VAL A 114 -10.33 -15.96 13.36
CA VAL A 114 -9.55 -16.76 14.30
C VAL A 114 -10.49 -17.65 15.11
N GLN A 115 -10.43 -18.95 14.83
CA GLN A 115 -11.24 -19.96 15.50
C GLN A 115 -10.40 -20.78 16.49
N PHE A 116 -10.97 -21.03 17.68
CA PHE A 116 -10.46 -22.01 18.65
C PHE A 116 -11.55 -23.02 18.97
N GLN A 117 -11.28 -24.31 18.74
CA GLN A 117 -12.24 -25.41 18.93
C GLN A 117 -13.60 -25.18 18.24
N GLY A 118 -13.57 -24.60 17.01
CA GLY A 118 -14.77 -24.31 16.24
C GLY A 118 -15.60 -23.11 16.71
N LYS A 119 -15.08 -22.32 17.66
CA LYS A 119 -15.66 -21.03 18.06
C LYS A 119 -14.78 -19.90 17.56
N GLN A 120 -15.37 -18.92 16.89
CA GLN A 120 -14.70 -17.66 16.56
C GLN A 120 -14.31 -16.95 17.85
N ILE A 121 -13.01 -16.65 17.98
CA ILE A 121 -12.46 -16.02 19.20
C ILE A 121 -12.32 -14.51 19.00
N LEU A 122 -12.12 -14.04 17.78
CA LEU A 122 -12.06 -12.65 17.44
C LEU A 122 -13.33 -12.27 16.66
N GLU A 123 -13.93 -11.14 17.03
CA GLU A 123 -15.05 -10.56 16.28
C GLU A 123 -14.52 -9.78 15.07
N ASP A 124 -15.31 -9.72 14.00
CA ASP A 124 -15.04 -8.81 12.90
C ASP A 124 -14.97 -7.38 13.42
N VAL A 125 -14.15 -6.58 12.77
CA VAL A 125 -14.03 -5.17 13.09
C VAL A 125 -14.32 -4.32 11.86
N ARG A 126 -15.09 -3.26 12.04
CA ARG A 126 -15.41 -2.30 10.98
C ARG A 126 -14.71 -0.98 11.24
N SER A 127 -14.18 -0.38 10.17
CA SER A 127 -13.60 0.95 10.19
C SER A 127 -14.26 1.80 9.10
N ARG A 128 -14.56 3.07 9.42
CA ARG A 128 -15.12 4.06 8.49
C ARG A 128 -14.24 5.29 8.40
N PRO A 129 -13.02 5.17 7.85
CA PRO A 129 -12.11 6.29 7.74
C PRO A 129 -12.63 7.35 6.78
N LEU A 130 -12.68 8.60 7.27
CA LEU A 130 -12.82 9.81 6.48
C LEU A 130 -11.44 10.45 6.34
N SER A 131 -10.95 10.59 5.12
CA SER A 131 -9.63 11.13 4.81
C SER A 131 -9.74 12.42 4.00
N LEU A 132 -9.04 13.46 4.43
CA LEU A 132 -8.76 14.65 3.63
C LEU A 132 -7.29 14.63 3.24
N SER A 133 -6.99 14.78 1.96
CA SER A 133 -5.62 14.80 1.46
C SER A 133 -5.36 15.97 0.53
N TYR A 134 -4.13 16.47 0.57
CA TYR A 134 -3.58 17.42 -0.38
C TYR A 134 -2.40 16.78 -1.09
N GLN A 135 -2.32 16.95 -2.41
CA GLN A 135 -1.27 16.41 -3.25
C GLN A 135 -0.68 17.53 -4.09
N ALA A 136 0.62 17.49 -4.31
CA ALA A 136 1.30 18.44 -5.17
C ALA A 136 2.43 17.76 -5.95
N SER A 137 2.71 18.29 -7.15
CA SER A 137 3.91 17.95 -7.92
C SER A 137 4.50 19.20 -8.53
N TRP A 138 5.84 19.28 -8.57
CA TRP A 138 6.56 20.44 -9.08
C TRP A 138 7.93 20.04 -9.60
N GLY A 139 8.58 20.96 -10.33
CA GLY A 139 9.89 20.74 -10.89
C GLY A 139 9.87 20.62 -12.41
N ASN A 140 11.00 20.25 -12.98
CA ASN A 140 11.19 20.10 -14.43
C ASN A 140 12.29 19.05 -14.71
N ALA A 141 12.58 18.83 -16.00
CA ALA A 141 13.56 17.84 -16.43
C ALA A 141 15.01 18.17 -15.98
N GLU A 142 15.34 19.45 -15.77
CA GLU A 142 16.70 19.89 -15.41
C GLU A 142 16.94 19.81 -13.90
N SER A 143 15.95 20.24 -13.10
CA SER A 143 16.04 20.28 -11.63
C SER A 143 15.49 19.03 -10.96
N GLY A 144 14.90 18.11 -11.74
CA GLY A 144 14.16 16.96 -11.24
C GLY A 144 12.69 17.28 -10.92
N THR A 145 11.92 16.24 -10.70
CA THR A 145 10.51 16.31 -10.40
C THR A 145 10.23 15.84 -8.97
N TRP A 146 9.52 16.64 -8.24
CA TRP A 146 9.03 16.34 -6.89
C TRP A 146 7.56 16.00 -6.92
N SER A 147 7.14 15.09 -6.05
CA SER A 147 5.74 14.88 -5.71
C SER A 147 5.61 14.77 -4.20
N GLY A 148 4.56 15.34 -3.66
CA GLY A 148 4.30 15.33 -2.23
C GLY A 148 2.82 15.12 -1.94
N SER A 149 2.53 14.53 -0.79
CA SER A 149 1.17 14.36 -0.28
C SER A 149 1.15 14.51 1.24
N VAL A 150 0.06 15.05 1.74
CA VAL A 150 -0.29 15.04 3.16
C VAL A 150 -1.74 14.61 3.29
N SER A 151 -2.03 13.74 4.25
CA SER A 151 -3.40 13.34 4.56
C SER A 151 -3.65 13.31 6.05
N ALA A 152 -4.87 13.67 6.43
CA ALA A 152 -5.42 13.47 7.77
C ALA A 152 -6.62 12.55 7.65
N THR A 153 -6.65 11.51 8.47
CA THR A 153 -7.70 10.50 8.47
C THR A 153 -8.24 10.32 9.88
N SER A 154 -9.55 10.23 10.01
CA SER A 154 -10.22 9.93 11.27
C SER A 154 -11.29 8.88 11.04
N ASN A 155 -11.44 7.95 11.98
CA ASN A 155 -12.53 7.00 11.92
C ASN A 155 -13.85 7.68 12.33
N LEU A 156 -14.90 7.43 11.59
CA LEU A 156 -16.25 7.77 11.97
C LEU A 156 -16.84 6.60 12.79
N SER A 157 -16.63 6.67 14.10
CA SER A 157 -17.05 5.60 15.03
C SER A 157 -18.57 5.43 15.06
N GLY A 158 -19.03 4.26 15.51
CA GLY A 158 -20.43 3.93 15.75
C GLY A 158 -20.99 2.83 14.85
N GLY A 159 -22.00 2.14 15.37
CA GLY A 159 -22.68 1.03 14.72
C GLY A 159 -22.06 -0.33 15.02
N SER A 160 -22.53 -1.36 14.31
CA SER A 160 -22.07 -2.74 14.50
C SER A 160 -20.61 -2.87 14.08
N PHE A 161 -19.79 -3.51 14.91
CA PHE A 161 -18.37 -3.78 14.71
C PHE A 161 -17.45 -2.53 14.63
N ASN A 162 -18.00 -1.31 14.66
CA ASN A 162 -17.24 -0.05 14.66
C ASN A 162 -17.49 0.69 15.99
N ASN A 163 -17.06 0.10 17.08
CA ASN A 163 -17.23 0.59 18.45
C ASN A 163 -16.05 0.14 19.32
N ALA A 164 -15.89 0.76 20.47
CA ALA A 164 -14.78 0.53 21.38
C ALA A 164 -14.58 -0.95 21.77
N ARG A 165 -15.68 -1.70 21.96
CA ARG A 165 -15.59 -3.12 22.29
C ARG A 165 -15.00 -3.95 21.14
N SER A 166 -15.50 -3.78 19.91
CA SER A 166 -15.01 -4.53 18.75
C SER A 166 -13.54 -4.22 18.46
N TYR A 167 -13.12 -2.97 18.69
CA TYR A 167 -11.72 -2.55 18.54
C TYR A 167 -10.82 -3.17 19.62
N ASP A 168 -11.24 -3.16 20.87
CA ASP A 168 -10.47 -3.77 21.97
C ASP A 168 -10.36 -5.29 21.82
N VAL A 169 -11.39 -5.96 21.29
CA VAL A 169 -11.35 -7.40 20.97
C VAL A 169 -10.40 -7.68 19.81
N ALA A 170 -10.40 -6.85 18.76
CA ALA A 170 -9.51 -7.03 17.62
C ALA A 170 -8.03 -6.78 17.96
N ARG A 171 -7.77 -5.79 18.82
CA ARG A 171 -6.44 -5.49 19.38
C ARG A 171 -6.63 -4.78 20.73
N SER A 172 -6.20 -5.41 21.80
CA SER A 172 -6.40 -4.89 23.15
C SER A 172 -5.91 -3.45 23.31
N GLY A 173 -6.78 -2.56 23.78
CA GLY A 173 -6.53 -1.13 23.93
C GLY A 173 -6.63 -0.31 22.64
N ALA A 174 -7.04 -0.90 21.51
CA ALA A 174 -7.34 -0.11 20.32
C ALA A 174 -8.64 0.69 20.49
N THR A 175 -8.68 1.89 19.90
CA THR A 175 -9.81 2.80 19.99
C THR A 175 -10.52 2.98 18.66
N ASP A 176 -11.84 3.16 18.69
CA ASP A 176 -12.68 3.39 17.52
C ASP A 176 -12.78 4.87 17.10
N ASP A 177 -12.23 5.78 17.86
CA ASP A 177 -12.16 7.23 17.59
C ASP A 177 -10.75 7.71 17.17
N TRP A 178 -9.97 6.81 16.59
CA TRP A 178 -8.59 7.06 16.19
C TRP A 178 -8.46 8.12 15.10
N THR A 179 -7.30 8.77 15.11
CA THR A 179 -6.84 9.69 14.07
C THR A 179 -5.44 9.33 13.60
N LYS A 180 -5.17 9.59 12.32
CA LYS A 180 -3.89 9.31 11.67
C LYS A 180 -3.51 10.42 10.70
N ILE A 181 -2.23 10.81 10.70
CA ILE A 181 -1.64 11.70 9.71
C ILE A 181 -0.64 10.89 8.88
N ALA A 182 -0.66 11.08 7.57
CA ALA A 182 0.34 10.49 6.69
C ALA A 182 0.95 11.55 5.77
N LEU A 183 2.25 11.42 5.52
CA LEU A 183 3.05 12.26 4.65
C LEU A 183 3.74 11.37 3.62
N GLY A 184 3.79 11.81 2.38
CA GLY A 184 4.56 11.20 1.32
C GLY A 184 5.35 12.26 0.56
N ILE A 185 6.58 11.95 0.19
CA ILE A 185 7.39 12.77 -0.72
C ILE A 185 8.18 11.86 -1.64
N SER A 186 8.31 12.25 -2.88
CA SER A 186 9.18 11.56 -3.83
C SER A 186 9.92 12.58 -4.71
N TYR A 187 11.11 12.20 -5.11
CA TYR A 187 11.97 12.96 -6.00
C TYR A 187 12.50 12.06 -7.11
N GLN A 188 12.49 12.56 -8.32
CA GLN A 188 13.02 11.88 -9.49
C GLN A 188 13.93 12.82 -10.26
N TYR A 189 15.16 12.38 -10.51
CA TYR A 189 16.14 13.15 -11.25
C TYR A 189 16.83 12.31 -12.32
N LYS A 190 16.88 12.83 -13.55
CA LYS A 190 17.54 12.18 -14.66
C LYS A 190 18.88 12.88 -14.94
N ALA A 191 20.01 12.17 -14.74
CA ALA A 191 21.34 12.62 -15.07
C ALA A 191 21.87 11.83 -16.26
N LYS A 192 21.88 12.43 -17.44
CA LYS A 192 22.20 11.74 -18.72
C LYS A 192 21.23 10.54 -18.91
N GLU A 193 21.75 9.31 -18.91
CA GLU A 193 20.98 8.08 -19.08
C GLU A 193 20.58 7.43 -17.74
N TRP A 194 21.18 7.91 -16.63
CA TRP A 194 20.82 7.45 -15.28
C TRP A 194 19.58 8.14 -14.77
N LEU A 195 18.76 7.39 -14.03
CA LEU A 195 17.61 7.93 -13.32
C LEU A 195 17.76 7.61 -11.83
N TYR A 196 17.72 8.63 -11.00
CA TYR A 196 17.72 8.51 -9.54
C TYR A 196 16.33 8.79 -9.01
N THR A 197 15.86 7.93 -8.12
CA THR A 197 14.59 8.14 -7.42
C THR A 197 14.78 8.00 -5.92
N ALA A 198 14.14 8.89 -5.18
CA ALA A 198 14.04 8.82 -3.73
C ALA A 198 12.58 9.00 -3.35
N ALA A 199 12.08 8.16 -2.45
CA ALA A 199 10.74 8.29 -1.91
C ALA A 199 10.76 8.07 -0.41
N ALA A 200 9.95 8.84 0.32
CA ALA A 200 9.73 8.65 1.74
C ALA A 200 8.23 8.70 2.04
N ARG A 201 7.78 7.84 2.95
CA ARG A 201 6.43 7.83 3.52
C ARG A 201 6.54 7.80 5.03
N ILE A 202 5.67 8.54 5.69
CA ILE A 202 5.58 8.60 7.16
C ILE A 202 4.09 8.48 7.49
N ALA A 203 3.76 7.72 8.52
CA ALA A 203 2.44 7.75 9.12
C ALA A 203 2.59 7.80 10.64
N ALA A 204 1.72 8.57 11.28
CA ALA A 204 1.71 8.74 12.72
C ALA A 204 0.27 8.80 13.24
N SER A 205 0.06 8.13 14.35
CA SER A 205 -1.14 8.17 15.17
C SER A 205 -0.74 8.19 16.64
N SER A 206 -1.44 8.93 17.46
CA SER A 206 -1.30 8.82 18.94
C SER A 206 -2.11 7.65 19.51
N ASP A 207 -3.00 7.08 18.69
CA ASP A 207 -3.94 6.05 19.08
C ASP A 207 -3.39 4.65 18.77
N ARG A 208 -3.84 3.64 19.50
CA ARG A 208 -3.62 2.25 19.12
C ARG A 208 -4.58 1.89 18.00
N LEU A 209 -4.02 1.52 16.86
CA LEU A 209 -4.79 1.20 15.67
C LEU A 209 -5.05 -0.31 15.56
N ILE A 210 -6.18 -0.69 15.00
CA ILE A 210 -6.39 -2.08 14.54
C ILE A 210 -5.45 -2.39 13.37
N SER A 211 -5.11 -3.66 13.16
CA SER A 211 -4.13 -4.10 12.17
C SER A 211 -4.37 -3.59 10.75
N GLY A 212 -5.64 -3.47 10.33
CA GLY A 212 -6.03 -2.94 9.03
C GLY A 212 -5.87 -1.42 8.86
N GLU A 213 -5.53 -0.68 9.93
CA GLU A 213 -5.29 0.76 9.90
C GLU A 213 -3.85 1.13 10.25
N GLN A 214 -3.04 0.16 10.68
CA GLN A 214 -1.62 0.37 10.98
C GLN A 214 -0.81 0.71 9.73
N PHE A 215 0.31 1.41 9.93
CA PHE A 215 1.33 1.57 8.91
C PHE A 215 2.02 0.23 8.67
N SER A 216 2.03 -0.24 7.43
CA SER A 216 2.60 -1.53 7.06
C SER A 216 3.75 -1.38 6.08
N VAL A 217 4.78 -2.22 6.24
CA VAL A 217 5.95 -2.30 5.35
C VAL A 217 6.32 -3.76 5.08
N GLY A 218 7.00 -3.96 3.96
CA GLY A 218 7.39 -5.24 3.42
C GLY A 218 6.80 -5.47 2.03
N GLY A 219 7.48 -6.29 1.24
CA GLY A 219 7.05 -6.67 -0.10
C GLY A 219 7.76 -5.91 -1.22
N SER A 220 7.37 -6.23 -2.43
CA SER A 220 8.04 -5.80 -3.68
C SER A 220 8.05 -4.29 -3.90
N SER A 221 7.10 -3.55 -3.32
CA SER A 221 6.93 -2.10 -3.46
C SER A 221 7.33 -1.30 -2.21
N SER A 222 7.83 -1.97 -1.18
CA SER A 222 8.15 -1.36 0.11
C SER A 222 9.57 -1.74 0.54
N VAL A 223 9.75 -2.64 1.51
CA VAL A 223 11.05 -3.20 1.89
C VAL A 223 11.23 -4.53 1.18
N ARG A 224 12.02 -4.53 0.11
CA ARG A 224 12.29 -5.74 -0.68
C ARG A 224 13.21 -6.67 0.10
N GLY A 225 12.93 -7.94 0.09
CA GLY A 225 13.55 -8.93 0.97
C GLY A 225 12.58 -9.48 2.02
N LEU A 226 11.45 -8.79 2.24
CA LEU A 226 10.37 -9.19 3.13
C LEU A 226 9.14 -9.67 2.36
N ASN A 227 8.26 -10.38 3.05
CA ASN A 227 6.91 -10.66 2.58
C ASN A 227 6.06 -9.38 2.59
N GLU A 228 4.97 -9.37 1.82
CA GLU A 228 4.02 -8.25 1.82
C GLU A 228 3.48 -8.02 3.24
N SER A 229 3.46 -6.75 3.66
CA SER A 229 2.91 -6.29 4.95
C SER A 229 3.43 -7.05 6.18
N SER A 230 4.68 -7.54 6.16
CA SER A 230 5.24 -8.36 7.23
C SER A 230 5.53 -7.61 8.53
N LEU A 231 5.71 -6.30 8.47
CA LEU A 231 5.87 -5.42 9.63
C LEU A 231 4.78 -4.39 9.67
N ARG A 232 4.23 -4.13 10.87
CA ARG A 232 3.16 -3.17 11.10
C ARG A 232 3.37 -2.42 12.40
N GLY A 233 2.94 -1.17 12.44
CA GLY A 233 2.94 -0.32 13.64
C GLY A 233 1.92 0.79 13.55
N ASP A 234 1.61 1.40 14.68
CA ASP A 234 0.69 2.54 14.78
C ASP A 234 1.29 3.79 14.14
N GLU A 235 2.62 3.84 14.11
CA GLU A 235 3.40 4.85 13.42
C GLU A 235 4.61 4.23 12.74
N GLY A 236 5.21 4.95 11.80
CA GLY A 236 6.42 4.50 11.13
C GLY A 236 6.82 5.36 9.95
N TYR A 237 7.97 5.01 9.38
CA TYR A 237 8.43 5.58 8.12
C TYR A 237 9.00 4.50 7.20
N LEU A 238 9.01 4.83 5.91
CA LEU A 238 9.65 4.06 4.85
C LEU A 238 10.42 5.01 3.94
N VAL A 239 11.66 4.65 3.60
CA VAL A 239 12.49 5.36 2.62
C VAL A 239 12.97 4.37 1.56
N ASN A 240 12.77 4.71 0.30
CA ASN A 240 13.25 3.94 -0.83
C ASN A 240 14.18 4.82 -1.68
N LEU A 241 15.40 4.37 -1.91
CA LEU A 241 16.39 5.02 -2.78
C LEU A 241 16.72 4.08 -3.92
N GLN A 242 16.75 4.59 -5.15
CA GLN A 242 17.05 3.77 -6.33
C GLN A 242 17.95 4.51 -7.30
N ALA A 243 18.88 3.78 -7.91
CA ALA A 243 19.70 4.23 -9.02
C ALA A 243 19.46 3.31 -10.23
N TRP A 244 18.81 3.85 -11.25
CA TRP A 244 18.45 3.16 -12.49
C TRP A 244 19.56 3.38 -13.51
N ALA A 245 20.28 2.34 -13.86
CA ALA A 245 21.33 2.41 -14.87
C ALA A 245 20.73 2.56 -16.29
N PRO A 246 21.55 2.95 -17.27
CA PRO A 246 21.16 2.87 -18.67
C PRO A 246 20.72 1.46 -19.07
N PRO A 247 19.78 1.30 -20.01
CA PRO A 247 19.40 -0.01 -20.50
C PRO A 247 20.58 -0.70 -21.21
N THR A 248 20.67 -2.01 -21.03
CA THR A 248 21.64 -2.85 -21.76
C THR A 248 21.26 -2.97 -23.25
N LEU A 249 22.11 -3.63 -24.04
CA LEU A 249 21.84 -3.94 -25.46
C LEU A 249 20.53 -4.72 -25.67
N TYR A 250 20.08 -5.48 -24.66
CA TYR A 250 18.83 -6.24 -24.70
C TYR A 250 17.64 -5.48 -24.12
N GLY A 251 17.82 -4.18 -23.78
CA GLY A 251 16.77 -3.35 -23.20
C GLY A 251 16.49 -3.63 -21.71
N ILE A 252 17.29 -4.47 -21.06
CA ILE A 252 17.21 -4.71 -19.61
C ILE A 252 17.82 -3.52 -18.88
N ARG A 253 17.08 -2.95 -17.94
CA ARG A 253 17.52 -1.83 -17.12
C ARG A 253 17.82 -2.28 -15.70
N PRO A 254 19.10 -2.34 -15.29
CA PRO A 254 19.48 -2.65 -13.92
C PRO A 254 19.20 -1.47 -12.99
N VAL A 255 18.80 -1.77 -11.76
CA VAL A 255 18.51 -0.79 -10.70
C VAL A 255 19.14 -1.29 -9.40
N ALA A 256 20.00 -0.50 -8.80
CA ALA A 256 20.43 -0.71 -7.42
C ALA A 256 19.44 -0.01 -6.48
N PHE A 257 19.15 -0.60 -5.34
CA PHE A 257 18.24 -0.01 -4.37
C PHE A 257 18.70 -0.16 -2.92
N LEU A 258 18.21 0.75 -2.10
CA LEU A 258 18.27 0.73 -0.65
C LEU A 258 16.88 1.07 -0.12
N ASP A 259 16.32 0.17 0.70
CA ASP A 259 15.04 0.35 1.38
C ASP A 259 15.28 0.38 2.88
N MET A 260 14.71 1.36 3.57
CA MET A 260 14.79 1.51 5.03
C MET A 260 13.40 1.74 5.57
N ALA A 261 13.05 1.10 6.67
CA ALA A 261 11.79 1.33 7.34
C ALA A 261 11.91 1.21 8.85
N TYR A 262 10.99 1.85 9.52
CA TYR A 262 10.78 1.77 10.96
C TYR A 262 9.28 1.71 11.23
N VAL A 263 8.89 0.87 12.18
CA VAL A 263 7.52 0.81 12.70
C VAL A 263 7.57 0.79 14.23
N SER A 264 6.59 1.41 14.86
CA SER A 264 6.41 1.33 16.31
C SER A 264 4.95 1.25 16.71
N ASN A 265 4.70 0.62 17.84
CA ASN A 265 3.38 0.44 18.42
C ASN A 265 3.21 1.34 19.65
N ASN A 266 2.07 2.02 19.72
CA ASN A 266 1.70 2.81 20.87
C ASN A 266 1.31 1.88 22.05
N GLN A 267 1.90 2.10 23.22
CA GLN A 267 1.61 1.35 24.45
C GLN A 267 1.62 -0.18 24.21
N PRO A 268 2.72 -0.76 23.72
CA PRO A 268 2.77 -2.18 23.37
C PRO A 268 2.49 -3.05 24.60
N ILE A 269 1.68 -4.10 24.40
CA ILE A 269 1.40 -5.09 25.43
C ILE A 269 2.37 -6.27 25.33
N THR A 270 2.38 -7.12 26.36
CA THR A 270 3.22 -8.33 26.35
C THR A 270 2.94 -9.18 25.11
N GLY A 271 3.97 -9.46 24.32
CA GLY A 271 3.89 -10.21 23.07
C GLY A 271 3.80 -9.36 21.81
N GLU A 272 3.61 -8.03 21.91
CA GLU A 272 3.77 -7.11 20.78
C GLU A 272 5.20 -6.56 20.71
N LEU A 273 5.67 -6.31 19.49
CA LEU A 273 6.89 -5.52 19.28
C LEU A 273 6.64 -4.07 19.70
N SER A 274 7.56 -3.47 20.46
CA SER A 274 7.51 -2.05 20.75
C SER A 274 7.86 -1.22 19.52
N SER A 275 8.94 -1.59 18.85
CA SER A 275 9.39 -0.99 17.60
C SER A 275 10.31 -1.93 16.86
N GLN A 276 10.46 -1.70 15.55
CA GLN A 276 11.44 -2.37 14.71
C GLN A 276 11.85 -1.47 13.56
N ASP A 277 13.14 -1.41 13.33
CA ASP A 277 13.76 -0.90 12.13
C ASP A 277 14.21 -2.06 11.23
N VAL A 278 14.34 -1.77 9.95
CA VAL A 278 14.78 -2.73 8.96
C VAL A 278 15.43 -1.99 7.79
N MET A 279 16.52 -2.55 7.29
CA MET A 279 17.21 -2.07 6.10
C MET A 279 17.44 -3.21 5.12
N SER A 280 17.15 -2.97 3.86
CA SER A 280 17.36 -3.90 2.75
C SER A 280 18.14 -3.26 1.63
N VAL A 281 19.05 -4.01 1.04
CA VAL A 281 19.76 -3.63 -0.19
C VAL A 281 19.52 -4.68 -1.26
N GLY A 282 19.63 -4.27 -2.53
CA GLY A 282 19.46 -5.25 -3.58
C GLY A 282 19.51 -4.70 -4.99
N ILE A 283 19.12 -5.55 -5.91
CA ILE A 283 19.10 -5.28 -7.34
C ILE A 283 17.73 -5.59 -7.91
N LEU A 284 17.24 -4.71 -8.76
CA LEU A 284 16.05 -4.91 -9.59
C LEU A 284 16.49 -4.91 -11.07
N LEU A 285 16.00 -5.86 -11.84
CA LEU A 285 16.09 -5.88 -13.29
C LEU A 285 14.70 -5.56 -13.86
N ASN A 286 14.63 -4.52 -14.67
CA ASN A 286 13.41 -4.13 -15.35
C ASN A 286 13.59 -4.35 -16.86
N TRP A 287 12.64 -5.02 -17.48
CA TRP A 287 12.68 -5.36 -18.89
C TRP A 287 11.31 -5.19 -19.56
N ASN A 288 11.27 -4.30 -20.53
CA ASN A 288 10.07 -3.99 -21.30
C ASN A 288 10.40 -4.19 -22.80
N PRO A 289 10.37 -5.43 -23.31
CA PRO A 289 10.79 -5.74 -24.69
C PRO A 289 9.88 -5.10 -25.75
N ASN A 290 8.62 -4.86 -25.40
CA ASN A 290 7.63 -4.21 -26.27
C ASN A 290 6.53 -3.56 -25.43
N SER A 291 5.53 -2.96 -26.09
CA SER A 291 4.39 -2.30 -25.41
C SER A 291 3.45 -3.26 -24.66
N HIS A 292 3.52 -4.55 -24.97
CA HIS A 292 2.63 -5.57 -24.39
C HIS A 292 3.23 -6.25 -23.17
N ILE A 293 4.55 -6.35 -23.07
CA ILE A 293 5.23 -7.11 -22.01
C ILE A 293 6.02 -6.16 -21.12
N SER A 294 5.78 -6.24 -19.82
CA SER A 294 6.56 -5.60 -18.78
C SER A 294 6.96 -6.63 -17.74
N THR A 295 8.25 -6.74 -17.45
CA THR A 295 8.79 -7.73 -16.52
C THR A 295 9.73 -7.04 -15.54
N SER A 296 9.66 -7.45 -14.28
CA SER A 296 10.62 -7.04 -13.27
C SER A 296 10.98 -8.21 -12.37
N ALA A 297 12.25 -8.29 -11.99
CA ALA A 297 12.78 -9.24 -11.01
C ALA A 297 13.65 -8.49 -10.02
N SER A 298 13.34 -8.55 -8.74
CA SER A 298 14.14 -7.92 -7.68
C SER A 298 14.58 -8.93 -6.63
N TYR A 299 15.84 -8.85 -6.25
CA TYR A 299 16.41 -9.60 -5.14
C TYR A 299 16.79 -8.61 -4.04
N GLY A 300 16.13 -8.75 -2.88
CA GLY A 300 16.40 -7.94 -1.68
C GLY A 300 17.04 -8.80 -0.59
N TYR A 301 18.00 -8.23 0.11
CA TYR A 301 18.72 -8.83 1.23
C TYR A 301 18.63 -7.90 2.43
N ILE A 302 18.19 -8.42 3.58
CA ILE A 302 18.07 -7.68 4.83
C ILE A 302 19.46 -7.58 5.46
N VAL A 303 19.97 -6.35 5.57
CA VAL A 303 21.28 -6.06 6.15
C VAL A 303 21.20 -5.57 7.59
N ASP A 304 20.01 -5.15 8.01
CA ASP A 304 19.71 -4.73 9.36
C ASP A 304 18.27 -5.11 9.70
N GLY A 305 18.06 -5.86 10.76
CA GLY A 305 16.79 -6.37 11.23
C GLY A 305 16.89 -6.71 12.72
N ILE A 306 16.17 -7.71 13.20
CA ILE A 306 16.30 -8.21 14.58
C ILE A 306 17.21 -9.45 14.58
N ASP A 307 18.33 -9.39 15.28
CA ASP A 307 19.33 -10.46 15.36
C ASP A 307 18.83 -11.75 16.00
N THR A 308 17.81 -11.68 16.84
CA THR A 308 17.24 -12.86 17.49
C THR A 308 15.76 -13.01 17.16
N PRO A 309 15.33 -14.22 16.74
CA PRO A 309 13.90 -14.52 16.64
C PRO A 309 13.29 -14.43 18.04
N SER A 310 12.91 -13.23 18.45
CA SER A 310 12.10 -13.09 19.65
C SER A 310 10.66 -13.38 19.28
N THR A 311 9.96 -14.15 20.08
CA THR A 311 8.50 -14.11 20.02
C THR A 311 8.06 -12.65 20.27
N PRO A 312 7.30 -12.06 19.33
CA PRO A 312 6.34 -12.64 18.42
C PRO A 312 6.92 -13.04 17.05
N SER A 313 6.19 -13.93 16.37
CA SER A 313 6.55 -14.59 15.11
C SER A 313 6.80 -13.69 13.89
N ASN A 314 6.74 -12.40 14.04
CA ASN A 314 6.85 -11.39 12.96
C ASN A 314 8.20 -10.67 12.96
N SER A 315 9.16 -11.06 13.78
CA SER A 315 10.48 -10.42 13.78
C SER A 315 11.24 -10.75 12.49
N VAL A 316 11.86 -9.74 11.93
CA VAL A 316 12.72 -9.84 10.75
C VAL A 316 14.13 -10.07 11.20
N VAL A 317 14.77 -11.10 10.68
CA VAL A 317 16.13 -11.53 11.03
C VAL A 317 17.10 -11.07 9.96
N ASP A 318 18.31 -10.65 10.39
CA ASP A 318 19.42 -10.37 9.49
C ASP A 318 19.72 -11.55 8.56
N GLY A 319 20.11 -11.25 7.32
CA GLY A 319 20.41 -12.27 6.32
C GLY A 319 19.18 -12.85 5.60
N THR A 320 17.97 -12.45 6.02
CA THR A 320 16.76 -12.81 5.25
C THR A 320 16.82 -12.21 3.86
N SER A 321 16.46 -12.98 2.85
CA SER A 321 16.43 -12.50 1.48
C SER A 321 15.21 -13.04 0.74
N LYS A 322 14.75 -12.27 -0.25
CA LYS A 322 13.62 -12.66 -1.09
C LYS A 322 13.79 -12.22 -2.53
N LEU A 323 13.38 -13.09 -3.43
CA LEU A 323 13.21 -12.79 -4.85
C LEU A 323 11.74 -12.43 -5.11
N HIS A 324 11.50 -11.28 -5.70
CA HIS A 324 10.19 -10.88 -6.21
C HIS A 324 10.25 -10.86 -7.73
N PHE A 325 9.24 -11.43 -8.37
CA PHE A 325 9.12 -11.45 -9.82
C PHE A 325 7.73 -10.96 -10.23
N ASN A 326 7.67 -10.10 -11.23
CA ASN A 326 6.43 -9.64 -11.81
C ASN A 326 6.51 -9.74 -13.34
N LEU A 327 5.46 -10.25 -13.96
CA LEU A 327 5.24 -10.25 -15.40
C LEU A 327 3.84 -9.71 -15.69
N THR A 328 3.77 -8.68 -16.49
CA THR A 328 2.50 -8.11 -16.96
C THR A 328 2.42 -8.22 -18.48
N TYR A 329 1.32 -8.75 -18.96
CA TYR A 329 0.97 -8.74 -20.38
C TYR A 329 -0.24 -7.83 -20.62
N ARG A 330 -0.15 -6.97 -21.64
CA ARG A 330 -1.22 -6.02 -22.01
C ARG A 330 -1.69 -6.32 -23.43
N PHE A 331 -2.99 -6.38 -23.59
CA PHE A 331 -3.67 -6.63 -24.87
C PHE A 331 -3.90 -5.34 -25.65
#